data_9c7f8446393b9a90127e42e6bdde958f
#
_entry.id   9c7f8446393b9a90127e42e6bdde958f
#
_cell.length_a   1.000
_cell.length_b   1.000
_cell.length_c   1.000
_cell.angle_alpha   90.00
_cell.angle_beta   90.00
_cell.angle_gamma   90.00
#
_symmetry.space_group_name_H-M   'P 1'
#
loop_
_entity.id
_entity.type
_entity.pdbx_description
1 polymer ?
#
loop_
_entity_poly.entity_id
_entity_poly.type
_entity_poly.pdbx_seq_one_letter_code
_entity_poly.pdbx_strand_id
1 'polypeptide(L)'
;MAQTSTTLIATKAHITSITGTDISFTATAGVYTIKSTSTVLTGSGKLALGDLITVTGTSSNNSTFTVSTVVSTLEITVSEVVTTETAGSSFTLDHVGFVSDKAKGDGYYSQPDGVHTVSYQVSADFNANATIKMQGTLATTPTEDDWFDVADTTFTADTSTVTSSANFTGNYVWVRSRTQSMTAGTVNSILLNS
;
A
#
# COMPACT_ATOMS: atom_id res chain seq x y z
N MET A 1 29.18 -3.56 14.51
CA MET A 1 27.91 -2.82 14.77
C MET A 1 26.80 -3.85 14.89
N ALA A 2 25.83 -3.64 15.78
CA ALA A 2 24.68 -4.55 15.84
C ALA A 2 23.80 -4.29 14.60
N GLN A 3 23.46 -5.33 13.86
CA GLN A 3 22.47 -5.26 12.79
C GLN A 3 21.08 -5.03 13.40
N THR A 4 20.33 -4.09 12.87
CA THR A 4 18.96 -3.77 13.32
C THR A 4 18.01 -3.97 12.16
N SER A 5 16.92 -4.70 12.40
CA SER A 5 15.84 -4.83 11.43
C SER A 5 14.87 -3.66 11.57
N THR A 6 14.46 -3.10 10.44
CA THR A 6 13.38 -2.12 10.36
C THR A 6 12.08 -2.86 10.08
N THR A 7 11.05 -2.62 10.90
CA THR A 7 9.71 -3.14 10.62
C THR A 7 9.02 -2.23 9.61
N LEU A 8 8.84 -2.72 8.39
CA LEU A 8 8.09 -2.01 7.35
C LEU A 8 6.58 -2.15 7.56
N ILE A 9 6.14 -3.35 7.91
CA ILE A 9 4.75 -3.65 8.29
C ILE A 9 4.79 -4.50 9.57
N ALA A 10 4.05 -4.09 10.60
CA ALA A 10 3.87 -4.89 11.81
C ALA A 10 2.82 -5.98 11.59
N THR A 11 1.54 -5.57 11.45
CA THR A 11 0.43 -6.48 11.13
C THR A 11 -0.62 -5.71 10.37
N LYS A 12 -1.07 -6.25 9.23
CA LYS A 12 -2.13 -5.63 8.42
C LYS A 12 -3.00 -6.68 7.74
N ALA A 13 -4.31 -6.64 8.05
CA ALA A 13 -5.29 -7.56 7.50
C ALA A 13 -5.99 -6.98 6.28
N HIS A 14 -6.52 -7.86 5.43
CA HIS A 14 -7.47 -7.47 4.39
C HIS A 14 -8.72 -6.83 5.02
N ILE A 15 -9.27 -5.84 4.34
CA ILE A 15 -10.48 -5.12 4.75
C ILE A 15 -11.63 -5.51 3.83
N THR A 16 -12.76 -5.86 4.42
CA THR A 16 -13.98 -6.15 3.66
C THR A 16 -14.40 -4.94 2.83
N SER A 17 -14.87 -5.17 1.62
CA SER A 17 -15.34 -4.14 0.69
C SER A 17 -16.34 -3.17 1.36
N ILE A 18 -16.17 -1.90 1.06
CA ILE A 18 -17.06 -0.82 1.53
C ILE A 18 -17.97 -0.43 0.36
N THR A 19 -19.27 -0.49 0.57
CA THR A 19 -20.28 -0.16 -0.45
C THR A 19 -21.21 0.95 0.03
N GLY A 20 -21.75 1.72 -0.89
CA GLY A 20 -22.67 2.80 -0.59
C GLY A 20 -23.14 3.52 -1.85
N THR A 21 -23.82 4.65 -1.66
CA THR A 21 -24.34 5.50 -2.75
C THR A 21 -24.00 6.99 -2.54
N ASP A 22 -23.16 7.29 -1.56
CA ASP A 22 -22.95 8.65 -1.04
C ASP A 22 -21.51 9.14 -1.15
N ILE A 23 -20.70 8.47 -1.98
CA ILE A 23 -19.31 8.85 -2.21
C ILE A 23 -19.21 9.98 -3.23
N SER A 24 -18.31 10.92 -2.99
CA SER A 24 -17.94 12.00 -3.91
C SER A 24 -16.43 12.09 -4.05
N PHE A 25 -15.98 12.63 -5.17
CA PHE A 25 -14.58 12.86 -5.48
C PHE A 25 -14.33 14.34 -5.73
N THR A 26 -13.26 14.88 -5.20
CA THR A 26 -12.87 16.27 -5.46
C THR A 26 -11.39 16.37 -5.77
N ALA A 27 -11.06 17.18 -6.79
CA ALA A 27 -9.70 17.56 -7.14
C ALA A 27 -9.56 19.07 -6.92
N THR A 28 -8.84 19.48 -5.91
CA THR A 28 -8.66 20.90 -5.59
C THR A 28 -7.19 21.16 -5.23
N ALA A 29 -6.56 22.05 -6.01
CA ALA A 29 -5.18 22.48 -5.78
C ALA A 29 -4.16 21.33 -5.60
N GLY A 30 -4.33 20.23 -6.35
CA GLY A 30 -3.47 19.04 -6.26
C GLY A 30 -3.78 18.11 -5.09
N VAL A 31 -4.84 18.36 -4.34
CA VAL A 31 -5.36 17.45 -3.32
C VAL A 31 -6.52 16.67 -3.90
N TYR A 32 -6.44 15.35 -3.84
CA TYR A 32 -7.43 14.41 -4.37
C TYR A 32 -8.14 13.74 -3.21
N THR A 33 -9.44 14.01 -3.08
CA THR A 33 -10.24 13.60 -1.92
C THR A 33 -11.34 12.65 -2.32
N ILE A 34 -11.53 11.60 -1.53
CA ILE A 34 -12.68 10.68 -1.55
C ILE A 34 -13.46 10.92 -0.25
N LYS A 35 -14.71 11.30 -0.36
CA LYS A 35 -15.57 11.66 0.77
C LYS A 35 -16.94 11.03 0.68
N SER A 36 -17.44 10.54 1.80
CA SER A 36 -18.80 10.06 2.00
C SER A 36 -19.55 11.00 2.94
N THR A 37 -20.87 10.99 2.87
CA THR A 37 -21.73 11.73 3.80
C THR A 37 -22.19 10.89 4.99
N SER A 38 -22.19 9.55 4.86
CA SER A 38 -22.68 8.64 5.89
C SER A 38 -21.93 7.31 5.97
N THR A 39 -21.36 6.84 4.86
CA THR A 39 -20.61 5.57 4.82
C THR A 39 -19.24 5.75 5.48
N VAL A 40 -18.98 4.99 6.53
CA VAL A 40 -17.69 5.05 7.26
C VAL A 40 -16.58 4.41 6.43
N LEU A 41 -15.59 5.20 6.05
CA LEU A 41 -14.44 4.81 5.25
C LEU A 41 -13.26 4.35 6.11
N THR A 42 -13.03 4.99 7.26
CA THR A 42 -11.84 4.79 8.10
C THR A 42 -12.20 4.45 9.54
N GLY A 43 -11.25 3.90 10.30
CA GLY A 43 -11.44 3.50 11.69
C GLY A 43 -10.99 2.06 11.93
N SER A 44 -11.40 1.46 13.04
CA SER A 44 -11.03 0.08 13.36
C SER A 44 -11.55 -0.90 12.30
N GLY A 45 -10.64 -1.68 11.68
CA GLY A 45 -10.97 -2.62 10.62
C GLY A 45 -11.44 -1.98 9.31
N LYS A 46 -11.09 -0.71 9.08
CA LYS A 46 -11.39 0.07 7.88
C LYS A 46 -10.11 0.64 7.28
N LEU A 47 -10.25 1.48 6.25
CA LEU A 47 -9.13 2.05 5.51
C LEU A 47 -8.19 2.86 6.40
N ALA A 48 -6.91 2.75 6.11
CA ALA A 48 -5.82 3.45 6.78
C ALA A 48 -4.82 3.99 5.76
N LEU A 49 -3.89 4.82 6.21
CA LEU A 49 -2.77 5.30 5.41
C LEU A 49 -2.04 4.14 4.71
N GLY A 50 -1.74 4.33 3.45
CA GLY A 50 -1.03 3.37 2.62
C GLY A 50 -1.91 2.26 2.02
N ASP A 51 -3.20 2.16 2.36
CA ASP A 51 -4.08 1.16 1.74
C ASP A 51 -4.26 1.42 0.25
N LEU A 52 -4.28 0.34 -0.51
CA LEU A 52 -4.65 0.30 -1.92
C LEU A 52 -6.11 -0.10 -2.04
N ILE A 53 -6.89 0.73 -2.68
CA ILE A 53 -8.31 0.49 -2.91
C ILE A 53 -8.62 0.53 -4.40
N THR A 54 -9.42 -0.42 -4.87
CA THR A 54 -10.02 -0.34 -6.20
C THR A 54 -11.45 0.16 -6.08
N VAL A 55 -11.73 1.27 -6.73
CA VAL A 55 -13.06 1.88 -6.79
C VAL A 55 -13.78 1.39 -8.03
N THR A 56 -15.04 0.99 -7.88
CA THR A 56 -15.93 0.61 -8.98
C THR A 56 -17.32 1.17 -8.77
N GLY A 57 -18.11 1.27 -9.85
CA GLY A 57 -19.50 1.75 -9.81
C GLY A 57 -19.64 3.27 -9.92
N THR A 58 -18.56 4.03 -9.99
CA THR A 58 -18.58 5.48 -10.22
C THR A 58 -18.60 5.80 -11.71
N SER A 59 -18.92 7.05 -12.06
CA SER A 59 -18.95 7.47 -13.47
C SER A 59 -17.56 7.71 -14.05
N SER A 60 -16.61 8.22 -13.25
CA SER A 60 -15.32 8.72 -13.75
C SER A 60 -14.10 8.24 -12.96
N ASN A 61 -14.29 7.61 -11.80
CA ASN A 61 -13.20 7.27 -10.89
C ASN A 61 -13.08 5.74 -10.63
N ASN A 62 -13.42 4.92 -11.63
CA ASN A 62 -13.23 3.47 -11.55
C ASN A 62 -11.77 3.10 -11.77
N SER A 63 -10.96 3.15 -10.70
CA SER A 63 -9.52 2.94 -10.73
C SER A 63 -8.99 2.47 -9.38
N THR A 64 -7.70 2.20 -9.30
CA THR A 64 -7.01 1.89 -8.04
C THR A 64 -6.34 3.15 -7.50
N PHE A 65 -6.51 3.37 -6.20
CA PHE A 65 -5.99 4.53 -5.47
C PHE A 65 -5.22 4.10 -4.24
N THR A 66 -4.21 4.90 -3.88
CA THR A 66 -3.44 4.75 -2.64
C THR A 66 -3.91 5.78 -1.62
N VAL A 67 -4.34 5.36 -0.44
CA VAL A 67 -4.74 6.27 0.64
C VAL A 67 -3.52 7.03 1.14
N SER A 68 -3.47 8.33 0.89
CA SER A 68 -2.35 9.21 1.27
C SER A 68 -2.53 9.87 2.64
N THR A 69 -3.78 10.14 3.04
CA THR A 69 -4.11 10.61 4.40
C THR A 69 -5.51 10.18 4.82
N VAL A 70 -5.69 10.02 6.12
CA VAL A 70 -7.00 9.86 6.76
C VAL A 70 -7.38 11.22 7.37
N VAL A 71 -8.38 11.87 6.77
CA VAL A 71 -8.86 13.21 7.22
C VAL A 71 -9.90 13.06 8.33
N SER A 72 -10.84 12.13 8.15
CA SER A 72 -11.88 11.81 9.13
C SER A 72 -12.40 10.38 8.91
N THR A 73 -13.38 9.95 9.67
CA THR A 73 -14.06 8.66 9.46
C THR A 73 -14.79 8.56 8.12
N LEU A 74 -15.11 9.69 7.51
CA LEU A 74 -15.86 9.80 6.26
C LEU A 74 -15.04 10.37 5.09
N GLU A 75 -13.75 10.66 5.30
CA GLU A 75 -12.95 11.38 4.32
C GLU A 75 -11.50 10.90 4.33
N ILE A 76 -10.99 10.59 3.14
CA ILE A 76 -9.58 10.27 2.87
C ILE A 76 -9.06 11.11 1.72
N THR A 77 -7.75 11.30 1.66
CA THR A 77 -7.09 11.74 0.43
C THR A 77 -6.35 10.58 -0.22
N VAL A 78 -6.15 10.66 -1.53
CA VAL A 78 -5.43 9.65 -2.32
C VAL A 78 -4.29 10.29 -3.08
N SER A 79 -3.31 9.48 -3.50
CA SER A 79 -2.13 9.96 -4.21
C SER A 79 -2.38 10.18 -5.69
N GLU A 80 -3.27 9.37 -6.28
CA GLU A 80 -3.59 9.41 -7.71
C GLU A 80 -4.64 10.49 -8.01
N VAL A 81 -4.62 10.95 -9.25
CA VAL A 81 -5.55 11.98 -9.73
C VAL A 81 -6.98 11.45 -9.76
N VAL A 82 -7.92 12.21 -9.21
CA VAL A 82 -9.36 11.95 -9.33
C VAL A 82 -10.03 12.99 -10.22
N THR A 83 -11.11 12.59 -10.88
CA THR A 83 -12.03 13.50 -11.54
C THR A 83 -13.11 13.93 -10.54
N THR A 84 -13.42 15.22 -10.46
CA THR A 84 -14.49 15.70 -9.58
C THR A 84 -15.82 15.08 -9.97
N GLU A 85 -16.45 14.40 -9.00
CA GLU A 85 -17.69 13.67 -9.18
C GLU A 85 -18.57 13.81 -7.92
N THR A 86 -19.84 14.16 -8.11
CA THR A 86 -20.81 14.26 -7.03
C THR A 86 -21.37 12.88 -6.68
N ALA A 87 -21.77 12.72 -5.42
CA ALA A 87 -22.41 11.50 -4.95
C ALA A 87 -23.72 11.21 -5.71
N GLY A 88 -24.06 9.93 -5.86
CA GLY A 88 -25.33 9.53 -6.48
C GLY A 88 -25.33 8.15 -7.15
N SER A 89 -24.17 7.56 -7.39
CA SER A 89 -24.06 6.21 -7.94
C SER A 89 -23.71 5.20 -6.85
N SER A 90 -24.14 3.94 -7.03
CA SER A 90 -23.65 2.84 -6.20
C SER A 90 -22.16 2.65 -6.44
N PHE A 91 -21.38 2.58 -5.37
CA PHE A 91 -19.95 2.35 -5.46
C PHE A 91 -19.53 1.13 -4.64
N THR A 92 -18.37 0.59 -4.98
CA THR A 92 -17.65 -0.37 -4.16
C THR A 92 -16.19 0.10 -4.04
N LEU A 93 -15.65 0.08 -2.83
CA LEU A 93 -14.22 0.22 -2.54
C LEU A 93 -13.72 -1.14 -2.10
N ASP A 94 -12.95 -1.80 -2.96
CA ASP A 94 -12.30 -3.08 -2.65
C ASP A 94 -10.89 -2.83 -2.15
N HIS A 95 -10.57 -3.29 -0.95
CA HIS A 95 -9.19 -3.25 -0.44
C HIS A 95 -8.38 -4.33 -1.14
N VAL A 96 -7.37 -3.91 -1.90
CA VAL A 96 -6.57 -4.81 -2.74
C VAL A 96 -5.11 -4.93 -2.29
N GLY A 97 -4.74 -4.27 -1.21
CA GLY A 97 -3.38 -4.31 -0.67
C GLY A 97 -2.98 -3.03 0.05
N PHE A 98 -1.68 -2.81 0.18
CA PHE A 98 -1.14 -1.62 0.85
C PHE A 98 0.34 -1.40 0.52
N VAL A 99 0.82 -0.19 0.75
CA VAL A 99 2.24 0.16 0.78
C VAL A 99 2.68 0.46 2.21
N SER A 100 3.93 0.13 2.54
CA SER A 100 4.53 0.53 3.81
C SER A 100 5.00 1.98 3.78
N ASP A 101 5.31 2.53 4.94
CA ASP A 101 6.17 3.70 5.01
C ASP A 101 7.53 3.40 4.36
N LYS A 102 8.17 4.44 3.85
CA LYS A 102 9.49 4.32 3.24
C LYS A 102 10.59 4.21 4.29
N ALA A 103 11.52 3.31 4.07
CA ALA A 103 12.77 3.19 4.83
C ALA A 103 13.94 3.73 4.01
N LYS A 104 14.99 4.17 4.68
CA LYS A 104 16.22 4.66 4.05
C LYS A 104 17.01 3.49 3.48
N GLY A 105 17.41 3.61 2.23
CA GLY A 105 18.35 2.68 1.61
C GLY A 105 19.79 3.23 1.63
N ASP A 106 20.72 2.50 1.06
CA ASP A 106 22.16 2.84 1.03
C ASP A 106 22.42 4.18 0.33
N GLY A 107 21.67 4.50 -0.72
CA GLY A 107 21.78 5.78 -1.44
C GLY A 107 21.41 6.99 -0.61
N TYR A 108 20.56 6.84 0.41
CA TYR A 108 20.24 7.93 1.34
C TYR A 108 21.48 8.36 2.14
N TYR A 109 22.33 7.42 2.50
CA TYR A 109 23.54 7.67 3.28
C TYR A 109 24.79 7.85 2.43
N SER A 110 24.67 7.84 1.10
CA SER A 110 25.81 7.84 0.16
C SER A 110 26.80 6.70 0.46
N GLN A 111 26.29 5.55 0.87
CA GLN A 111 27.08 4.36 1.17
C GLN A 111 27.25 3.51 -0.09
N PRO A 112 28.30 2.67 -0.16
CA PRO A 112 28.40 1.65 -1.20
C PRO A 112 27.23 0.68 -1.14
N ASP A 113 26.88 0.06 -2.28
CA ASP A 113 25.87 -0.99 -2.35
C ASP A 113 26.13 -2.09 -1.31
N GLY A 114 25.17 -2.26 -0.42
CA GLY A 114 25.10 -3.36 0.53
C GLY A 114 24.08 -4.41 0.10
N VAL A 115 24.04 -5.49 0.86
CA VAL A 115 22.98 -6.50 0.72
C VAL A 115 21.86 -6.16 1.68
N HIS A 116 20.69 -5.89 1.13
CA HIS A 116 19.45 -5.77 1.90
C HIS A 116 18.78 -7.15 1.98
N THR A 117 18.26 -7.49 3.15
CA THR A 117 17.46 -8.70 3.35
C THR A 117 16.08 -8.33 3.80
N VAL A 118 15.05 -8.79 3.07
CA VAL A 118 13.66 -8.65 3.48
C VAL A 118 13.08 -10.00 3.87
N SER A 119 12.27 -10.04 4.94
CA SER A 119 11.48 -11.21 5.30
C SER A 119 9.99 -10.87 5.27
N TYR A 120 9.20 -11.82 4.77
CA TYR A 120 7.76 -11.75 4.66
C TYR A 120 7.12 -12.82 5.52
N GLN A 121 6.11 -12.47 6.30
CA GLN A 121 5.29 -13.42 7.05
C GLN A 121 3.82 -13.07 6.89
N VAL A 122 3.04 -14.05 6.46
CA VAL A 122 1.60 -13.90 6.20
C VAL A 122 0.80 -14.99 6.93
N SER A 123 -0.51 -14.81 7.04
CA SER A 123 -1.42 -15.84 7.53
C SER A 123 -1.68 -16.92 6.47
N ALA A 124 -2.12 -18.09 6.89
CA ALA A 124 -2.40 -19.22 6.00
C ALA A 124 -3.58 -18.97 5.03
N ASP A 125 -4.44 -18.00 5.34
CA ASP A 125 -5.55 -17.56 4.50
C ASP A 125 -5.20 -16.38 3.58
N PHE A 126 -3.93 -15.94 3.57
CA PHE A 126 -3.43 -14.97 2.60
C PHE A 126 -3.54 -15.58 1.20
N ASN A 127 -4.29 -14.95 0.32
CA ASN A 127 -4.70 -15.58 -0.94
C ASN A 127 -3.55 -15.75 -1.95
N ALA A 128 -3.59 -16.84 -2.71
CA ALA A 128 -2.53 -17.22 -3.66
C ALA A 128 -2.28 -16.24 -4.81
N ASN A 129 -3.19 -15.30 -5.08
CA ASN A 129 -2.99 -14.26 -6.09
C ASN A 129 -2.38 -12.97 -5.53
N ALA A 130 -2.31 -12.84 -4.21
CA ALA A 130 -1.68 -11.70 -3.59
C ALA A 130 -0.16 -11.81 -3.69
N THR A 131 0.47 -10.69 -3.96
CA THR A 131 1.93 -10.59 -4.02
C THR A 131 2.44 -9.51 -3.10
N ILE A 132 3.60 -9.76 -2.50
CA ILE A 132 4.36 -8.76 -1.76
C ILE A 132 5.70 -8.62 -2.44
N LYS A 133 6.15 -7.38 -2.63
CA LYS A 133 7.45 -7.08 -3.22
C LYS A 133 8.06 -5.82 -2.61
N MET A 134 9.36 -5.69 -2.76
CA MET A 134 10.05 -4.45 -2.45
C MET A 134 9.99 -3.50 -3.64
N GLN A 135 9.87 -2.23 -3.35
CA GLN A 135 10.03 -1.13 -4.29
C GLN A 135 11.17 -0.23 -3.84
N GLY A 136 11.92 0.27 -4.81
CA GLY A 136 12.99 1.25 -4.59
C GLY A 136 12.72 2.54 -5.35
N THR A 137 13.40 3.61 -4.93
CA THR A 137 13.43 4.89 -5.66
C THR A 137 14.75 5.60 -5.46
N LEU A 138 15.15 6.40 -6.47
CA LEU A 138 16.30 7.29 -6.41
C LEU A 138 15.89 8.74 -6.10
N ALA A 139 14.60 9.03 -6.09
CA ALA A 139 14.09 10.35 -5.76
C ALA A 139 14.27 10.66 -4.27
N THR A 140 14.74 11.86 -3.93
CA THR A 140 14.87 12.30 -2.53
C THR A 140 13.53 12.61 -1.89
N THR A 141 12.57 13.07 -2.70
CA THR A 141 11.17 13.33 -2.29
C THR A 141 10.26 12.62 -3.29
N PRO A 142 10.04 11.30 -3.12
CA PRO A 142 9.31 10.50 -4.10
C PRO A 142 7.82 10.78 -4.09
N THR A 143 7.23 10.80 -5.29
CA THR A 143 5.81 10.65 -5.58
C THR A 143 5.48 9.18 -5.86
N GLU A 144 4.22 8.82 -6.10
CA GLU A 144 3.88 7.42 -6.44
C GLU A 144 4.50 6.95 -7.77
N ASP A 145 4.73 7.84 -8.73
CA ASP A 145 5.32 7.52 -10.03
C ASP A 145 6.84 7.27 -9.99
N ASP A 146 7.50 7.61 -8.88
CA ASP A 146 8.96 7.45 -8.74
C ASP A 146 9.37 6.05 -8.24
N TRP A 147 8.42 5.19 -7.88
CA TRP A 147 8.69 3.87 -7.34
C TRP A 147 8.74 2.81 -8.42
N PHE A 148 9.77 1.98 -8.39
CA PHE A 148 9.91 0.81 -9.26
C PHE A 148 10.13 -0.47 -8.44
N ASP A 149 9.68 -1.59 -9.00
CA ASP A 149 9.81 -2.89 -8.35
C ASP A 149 11.27 -3.35 -8.33
N VAL A 150 11.73 -3.82 -7.19
CA VAL A 150 13.05 -4.41 -7.04
C VAL A 150 12.96 -5.87 -7.47
N ALA A 151 13.82 -6.27 -8.42
CA ALA A 151 13.87 -7.63 -8.94
C ALA A 151 14.10 -8.67 -7.83
N ASP A 152 13.59 -9.88 -8.05
CA ASP A 152 13.77 -11.05 -7.19
C ASP A 152 13.28 -10.90 -5.74
N THR A 153 12.47 -9.87 -5.46
CA THR A 153 11.87 -9.65 -4.13
C THR A 153 10.39 -10.04 -4.06
N THR A 154 9.81 -10.54 -5.15
CA THR A 154 8.40 -10.90 -5.17
C THR A 154 8.14 -12.17 -4.37
N PHE A 155 7.28 -12.05 -3.38
CA PHE A 155 6.72 -13.16 -2.62
C PHE A 155 5.25 -13.36 -3.02
N THR A 156 4.91 -14.58 -3.42
CA THR A 156 3.53 -15.04 -3.63
C THR A 156 3.28 -16.18 -2.66
N ALA A 157 2.38 -15.96 -1.71
CA ALA A 157 2.03 -17.02 -0.76
C ALA A 157 1.17 -18.08 -1.43
N ASP A 158 1.30 -19.30 -0.95
CA ASP A 158 0.38 -20.40 -1.20
C ASP A 158 -0.13 -20.94 0.14
N THR A 159 -0.98 -21.97 0.11
CA THR A 159 -1.55 -22.56 1.33
C THR A 159 -0.52 -23.19 2.27
N SER A 160 0.71 -23.39 1.84
CA SER A 160 1.79 -24.02 2.60
C SER A 160 2.93 -23.05 2.93
N THR A 161 3.14 -22.01 2.12
CA THR A 161 4.26 -21.07 2.26
C THR A 161 3.78 -19.76 2.86
N VAL A 162 3.90 -19.62 4.17
CA VAL A 162 3.49 -18.43 4.94
C VAL A 162 4.66 -17.54 5.37
N THR A 163 5.89 -17.94 5.08
CA THR A 163 7.12 -17.18 5.40
C THR A 163 8.10 -17.32 4.26
N SER A 164 8.74 -16.22 3.88
CA SER A 164 9.80 -16.19 2.87
C SER A 164 10.79 -15.06 3.17
N SER A 165 11.92 -15.08 2.48
CA SER A 165 12.90 -14.00 2.50
C SER A 165 13.51 -13.81 1.13
N ALA A 166 13.97 -12.60 0.85
CA ALA A 166 14.74 -12.28 -0.35
C ALA A 166 15.92 -11.38 0.00
N ASN A 167 16.99 -11.53 -0.75
CA ASN A 167 18.13 -10.61 -0.70
C ASN A 167 18.12 -9.78 -1.99
N PHE A 168 18.43 -8.49 -1.87
CA PHE A 168 18.58 -7.62 -3.01
C PHE A 168 19.69 -6.60 -2.77
N THR A 169 20.23 -6.06 -3.85
CA THR A 169 21.26 -5.02 -3.82
C THR A 169 20.79 -3.83 -4.65
N GLY A 170 21.27 -2.65 -4.33
CA GLY A 170 20.98 -1.45 -5.10
C GLY A 170 21.13 -0.18 -4.24
N ASN A 171 21.67 0.86 -4.83
CA ASN A 171 21.92 2.13 -4.15
C ASN A 171 20.66 3.01 -4.13
N TYR A 172 19.59 2.51 -3.53
CA TYR A 172 18.30 3.19 -3.43
C TYR A 172 18.36 4.31 -2.37
N VAL A 173 17.74 5.46 -2.66
CA VAL A 173 17.54 6.51 -1.63
C VAL A 173 16.48 6.05 -0.63
N TRP A 174 15.37 5.50 -1.12
CA TRP A 174 14.32 4.93 -0.29
C TRP A 174 13.89 3.57 -0.81
N VAL A 175 13.45 2.74 0.10
CA VAL A 175 12.80 1.44 -0.17
C VAL A 175 11.50 1.34 0.61
N ARG A 176 10.53 0.61 0.07
CA ARG A 176 9.26 0.29 0.73
C ARG A 176 8.78 -1.10 0.30
N SER A 177 7.84 -1.68 1.03
CA SER A 177 7.11 -2.86 0.57
C SER A 177 5.78 -2.47 -0.07
N ARG A 178 5.35 -3.24 -1.06
CA ARG A 178 4.04 -3.14 -1.69
C ARG A 178 3.36 -4.50 -1.72
N THR A 179 2.18 -4.60 -1.11
CA THR A 179 1.27 -5.74 -1.22
C THR A 179 0.17 -5.39 -2.19
N GLN A 180 -0.19 -6.30 -3.09
CA GLN A 180 -1.23 -6.07 -4.10
C GLN A 180 -1.99 -7.35 -4.41
N SER A 181 -3.18 -7.21 -5.03
CA SER A 181 -4.11 -8.30 -5.37
C SER A 181 -4.56 -9.11 -4.15
N MET A 182 -4.56 -8.46 -2.98
CA MET A 182 -5.00 -9.06 -1.72
C MET A 182 -6.53 -9.08 -1.66
N THR A 183 -7.11 -10.25 -1.41
CA THR A 183 -8.57 -10.44 -1.27
C THR A 183 -8.95 -11.14 0.02
N ALA A 184 -7.96 -11.61 0.79
CA ALA A 184 -8.15 -12.26 2.08
C ALA A 184 -6.84 -12.27 2.88
N GLY A 185 -6.91 -12.61 4.14
CA GLY A 185 -5.77 -12.89 5.01
C GLY A 185 -5.10 -11.67 5.62
N THR A 186 -3.94 -11.90 6.18
CA THR A 186 -3.17 -10.92 6.94
C THR A 186 -1.69 -11.02 6.58
N VAL A 187 -1.06 -9.87 6.35
CA VAL A 187 0.40 -9.76 6.44
C VAL A 187 0.75 -9.58 7.90
N ASN A 188 1.43 -10.57 8.49
CA ASN A 188 1.79 -10.58 9.90
C ASN A 188 3.01 -9.69 10.18
N SER A 189 3.99 -9.72 9.29
CA SER A 189 5.14 -8.81 9.36
C SER A 189 5.90 -8.73 8.05
N ILE A 190 6.51 -7.57 7.78
CA ILE A 190 7.54 -7.38 6.77
C ILE A 190 8.70 -6.68 7.47
N LEU A 191 9.86 -7.35 7.52
CA LEU A 191 11.07 -6.84 8.16
C LEU A 191 12.15 -6.63 7.11
N LEU A 192 12.84 -5.51 7.20
CA LEU A 192 13.98 -5.14 6.36
C LEU A 192 15.24 -5.02 7.22
N ASN A 193 16.32 -5.64 6.76
CA ASN A 193 17.67 -5.46 7.26
C ASN A 193 18.52 -4.86 6.13
N SER A 194 19.23 -3.77 6.41
CA SER A 194 20.07 -3.05 5.46
C SER A 194 21.34 -2.54 6.15
#